data_4bcee5ff86f45b756d17ef4bc292e9ff
#
_entry.id   4bcee5ff86f45b756d17ef4bc292e9ff
#
_cell.length_a   1.000
_cell.length_b   1.000
_cell.length_c   1.000
_cell.angle_alpha   90.00
_cell.angle_beta   90.00
_cell.angle_gamma   90.00
#
_symmetry.space_group_name_H-M   'P 1'
#
loop_
_entity.id
_entity.type
_entity.pdbx_description
1 polymer ?
#
loop_
_entity_poly.entity_id
_entity_poly.type
_entity_poly.pdbx_seq_one_letter_code
_entity_poly.pdbx_strand_id
1 'polypeptide(L)'
;MIGLSTGAWAQVIANTPGVEKLTIIEINRGYLQIIPQHVQVASLMRNPKVEIVIDDGRRWLAHHPQRTFDVIVSNTTFHWRANATNLLSVEFLRAVRAHLKPGGIFHFNTTGSADAYLTAFTVFPYGLRFINFATVSDSPIVPSETRWRQVLDHHQIDGIATFDTTRDIDRQQRARVLSLVSSLDEPPALFGLEWRDHVLSRLEHARVITDDNMIPEWRGADEPTFPPRAHP
;
A
#
# COMPACT_ATOMS: atom_id res chain seq x y z
N MET A 1 -8.79 -4.51 1.11
CA MET A 1 -8.01 -3.44 1.75
C MET A 1 -8.11 -3.60 3.25
N ILE A 2 -7.00 -3.46 3.98
CA ILE A 2 -6.94 -3.47 5.45
C ILE A 2 -6.72 -2.05 5.92
N GLY A 3 -7.65 -1.54 6.74
CA GLY A 3 -7.73 -0.15 7.18
C GLY A 3 -8.47 0.77 6.20
N LEU A 4 -9.54 1.39 6.67
CA LEU A 4 -10.35 2.37 5.91
C LEU A 4 -9.84 3.80 6.14
N SER A 5 -9.49 4.12 7.39
CA SER A 5 -9.09 5.46 7.80
C SER A 5 -10.13 6.52 7.32
N THR A 6 -9.69 7.63 6.76
CA THR A 6 -10.57 8.69 6.24
C THR A 6 -11.28 8.33 4.93
N GLY A 7 -11.06 7.15 4.37
CA GLY A 7 -11.67 6.70 3.12
C GLY A 7 -10.97 7.15 1.83
N ALA A 8 -9.97 8.02 1.89
CA ALA A 8 -9.34 8.58 0.70
C ALA A 8 -8.71 7.51 -0.21
N TRP A 9 -7.97 6.56 0.36
CA TRP A 9 -7.40 5.45 -0.41
C TRP A 9 -8.47 4.54 -1.00
N ALA A 10 -9.49 4.22 -0.20
CA ALA A 10 -10.61 3.39 -0.64
C ALA A 10 -11.36 4.06 -1.80
N GLN A 11 -11.55 5.39 -1.75
CA GLN A 11 -12.18 6.17 -2.81
C GLN A 11 -11.39 6.07 -4.12
N VAL A 12 -10.06 6.22 -4.07
CA VAL A 12 -9.20 6.08 -5.25
C VAL A 12 -9.26 4.66 -5.79
N ILE A 13 -9.09 3.65 -4.93
CA ILE A 13 -9.06 2.24 -5.36
C ILE A 13 -10.42 1.82 -5.96
N ALA A 14 -11.54 2.13 -5.31
CA ALA A 14 -12.87 1.74 -5.80
C ALA A 14 -13.19 2.35 -7.18
N ASN A 15 -12.63 3.52 -7.49
CA ASN A 15 -12.83 4.21 -8.75
C ASN A 15 -11.73 3.93 -9.80
N THR A 16 -10.71 3.14 -9.43
CA THR A 16 -9.68 2.73 -10.41
C THR A 16 -10.29 1.85 -11.49
N PRO A 17 -10.04 2.14 -12.78
CA PRO A 17 -10.50 1.32 -13.89
C PRO A 17 -10.10 -0.14 -13.74
N GLY A 18 -11.04 -1.06 -13.94
CA GLY A 18 -10.83 -2.50 -13.79
C GLY A 18 -11.06 -3.04 -12.37
N VAL A 19 -11.28 -2.19 -11.37
CA VAL A 19 -11.72 -2.65 -10.03
C VAL A 19 -13.21 -2.97 -10.06
N GLU A 20 -13.54 -4.24 -9.83
CA GLU A 20 -14.92 -4.74 -9.81
C GLU A 20 -15.49 -4.79 -8.39
N LYS A 21 -14.66 -5.15 -7.42
CA LYS A 21 -15.04 -5.25 -6.01
C LYS A 21 -13.91 -4.81 -5.10
N LEU A 22 -14.24 -4.06 -4.06
CA LEU A 22 -13.34 -3.66 -2.99
C LEU A 22 -13.93 -4.09 -1.64
N THR A 23 -13.34 -5.09 -1.00
CA THR A 23 -13.66 -5.45 0.38
C THR A 23 -12.68 -4.72 1.31
N ILE A 24 -13.21 -3.99 2.28
CA ILE A 24 -12.45 -3.20 3.25
C ILE A 24 -12.68 -3.77 4.63
N ILE A 25 -11.60 -4.10 5.32
CA ILE A 25 -11.65 -4.55 6.72
C ILE A 25 -11.17 -3.39 7.58
N GLU A 26 -12.00 -2.91 8.47
CA GLU A 26 -11.73 -1.75 9.33
C GLU A 26 -12.05 -2.07 10.78
N ILE A 27 -11.08 -1.84 11.66
CA ILE A 27 -11.24 -2.14 13.09
C ILE A 27 -12.05 -1.05 13.83
N ASN A 28 -11.98 0.18 13.35
CA ASN A 28 -12.64 1.33 14.00
C ASN A 28 -13.96 1.68 13.31
N ARG A 29 -15.07 1.26 13.90
CA ARG A 29 -16.43 1.60 13.42
C ARG A 29 -16.69 3.11 13.31
N GLY A 30 -15.98 3.93 14.06
CA GLY A 30 -16.17 5.38 14.06
C GLY A 30 -15.98 6.02 12.70
N TYR A 31 -15.14 5.47 11.83
CA TYR A 31 -14.96 5.98 10.47
C TYR A 31 -16.23 5.94 9.62
N LEU A 32 -17.13 4.98 9.86
CA LEU A 32 -18.41 4.92 9.14
C LEU A 32 -19.34 6.12 9.44
N GLN A 33 -19.14 6.77 10.58
CA GLN A 33 -19.88 7.96 10.96
C GLN A 33 -19.23 9.24 10.44
N ILE A 34 -17.90 9.24 10.27
CA ILE A 34 -17.12 10.41 9.86
C ILE A 34 -17.12 10.57 8.33
N ILE A 35 -16.88 9.50 7.58
CA ILE A 35 -16.75 9.54 6.12
C ILE A 35 -17.93 10.22 5.42
N PRO A 36 -19.20 9.96 5.77
CA PRO A 36 -20.34 10.61 5.13
C PRO A 36 -20.39 12.14 5.30
N GLN A 37 -19.66 12.67 6.29
CA GLN A 37 -19.64 14.12 6.59
C GLN A 37 -18.62 14.87 5.71
N HIS A 38 -17.76 14.16 4.97
CA HIS A 38 -16.72 14.74 4.12
C HIS A 38 -17.04 14.52 2.65
N VAL A 39 -17.43 15.59 1.95
CA VAL A 39 -17.90 15.54 0.56
C VAL A 39 -16.92 14.81 -0.38
N GLN A 40 -15.63 14.92 -0.14
CA GLN A 40 -14.57 14.31 -0.98
C GLN A 40 -14.58 12.77 -0.96
N VAL A 41 -15.15 12.16 0.07
CA VAL A 41 -15.14 10.70 0.28
C VAL A 41 -16.53 10.13 0.59
N ALA A 42 -17.54 10.97 0.75
CA ALA A 42 -18.89 10.55 1.14
C ALA A 42 -19.53 9.57 0.15
N SER A 43 -19.23 9.69 -1.14
CA SER A 43 -19.74 8.80 -2.18
C SER A 43 -19.24 7.35 -2.05
N LEU A 44 -18.10 7.12 -1.39
CA LEU A 44 -17.58 5.79 -1.08
C LEU A 44 -18.63 4.89 -0.40
N MET A 45 -19.40 5.47 0.52
CA MET A 45 -20.41 4.75 1.30
C MET A 45 -21.61 4.27 0.46
N ARG A 46 -21.77 4.79 -0.74
CA ARG A 46 -22.83 4.43 -1.69
C ARG A 46 -22.30 3.71 -2.92
N ASN A 47 -20.99 3.50 -3.00
CA ASN A 47 -20.38 2.84 -4.16
C ASN A 47 -20.71 1.34 -4.13
N PRO A 48 -21.41 0.78 -5.14
CA PRO A 48 -21.87 -0.61 -5.14
C PRO A 48 -20.73 -1.63 -5.19
N LYS A 49 -19.53 -1.21 -5.56
CA LYS A 49 -18.33 -2.07 -5.55
C LYS A 49 -17.76 -2.26 -4.15
N VAL A 50 -18.14 -1.44 -3.18
CA VAL A 50 -17.50 -1.35 -1.86
C VAL A 50 -18.30 -2.13 -0.83
N GLU A 51 -17.60 -3.03 -0.15
CA GLU A 51 -18.08 -3.78 1.01
C GLU A 51 -17.17 -3.44 2.21
N ILE A 52 -17.75 -2.91 3.29
CA ILE A 52 -17.00 -2.59 4.51
C ILE A 52 -17.38 -3.57 5.61
N VAL A 53 -16.39 -4.24 6.17
CA VAL A 53 -16.52 -5.19 7.29
C VAL A 53 -15.82 -4.62 8.49
N ILE A 54 -16.52 -4.56 9.63
CA ILE A 54 -15.93 -4.13 10.90
C ILE A 54 -15.31 -5.33 11.58
N ASP A 55 -13.98 -5.45 11.45
CA ASP A 55 -13.18 -6.53 12.02
C ASP A 55 -11.70 -6.14 12.09
N ASP A 56 -10.90 -6.93 12.82
CA ASP A 56 -9.45 -6.92 12.70
C ASP A 56 -9.02 -7.61 11.40
N GLY A 57 -8.14 -6.94 10.63
CA GLY A 57 -7.73 -7.41 9.30
C GLY A 57 -7.03 -8.77 9.33
N ARG A 58 -6.17 -9.01 10.31
CA ARG A 58 -5.45 -10.28 10.48
C ARG A 58 -6.39 -11.41 10.90
N ARG A 59 -7.28 -11.14 11.84
CA ARG A 59 -8.31 -12.09 12.28
C ARG A 59 -9.25 -12.44 11.13
N TRP A 60 -9.68 -11.45 10.37
CA TRP A 60 -10.57 -11.67 9.25
C TRP A 60 -9.95 -12.60 8.20
N LEU A 61 -8.69 -12.38 7.82
CA LEU A 61 -7.97 -13.29 6.92
C LEU A 61 -7.94 -14.71 7.48
N ALA A 62 -7.59 -14.89 8.75
CA ALA A 62 -7.53 -16.22 9.38
C ALA A 62 -8.88 -16.96 9.35
N HIS A 63 -10.00 -16.24 9.45
CA HIS A 63 -11.35 -16.83 9.41
C HIS A 63 -11.89 -17.03 7.99
N HIS A 64 -11.21 -16.51 6.97
CA HIS A 64 -11.64 -16.60 5.58
C HIS A 64 -10.56 -17.22 4.66
N PRO A 65 -10.00 -18.40 4.97
CA PRO A 65 -8.83 -18.95 4.28
C PRO A 65 -9.06 -19.23 2.79
N GLN A 66 -10.33 -19.30 2.34
CA GLN A 66 -10.69 -19.53 0.95
C GLN A 66 -10.81 -18.24 0.10
N ARG A 67 -10.72 -17.08 0.75
CA ARG A 67 -10.82 -15.80 0.04
C ARG A 67 -9.47 -15.43 -0.55
N THR A 68 -9.43 -15.18 -1.85
CA THR A 68 -8.23 -14.74 -2.56
C THR A 68 -8.49 -13.45 -3.34
N PHE A 69 -7.44 -12.65 -3.54
CA PHE A 69 -7.51 -11.31 -4.09
C PHE A 69 -6.43 -11.09 -5.15
N ASP A 70 -6.74 -10.29 -6.14
CA ASP A 70 -5.75 -9.81 -7.12
C ASP A 70 -4.80 -8.81 -6.48
N VAL A 71 -5.35 -7.97 -5.57
CA VAL A 71 -4.58 -6.95 -4.86
C VAL A 71 -5.04 -6.91 -3.40
N ILE A 72 -4.08 -6.93 -2.49
CA ILE A 72 -4.30 -6.58 -1.08
C ILE A 72 -3.56 -5.27 -0.81
N VAL A 73 -4.25 -4.32 -0.15
CA VAL A 73 -3.66 -3.04 0.23
C VAL A 73 -3.79 -2.88 1.75
N SER A 74 -2.71 -2.44 2.40
CA SER A 74 -2.72 -2.11 3.83
C SER A 74 -2.05 -0.76 4.06
N ASN A 75 -2.79 0.16 4.68
CA ASN A 75 -2.25 1.44 5.11
C ASN A 75 -2.41 1.56 6.62
N THR A 76 -1.40 1.08 7.32
CA THR A 76 -1.39 1.02 8.78
C THR A 76 -0.91 2.33 9.40
N THR A 77 -1.00 2.40 10.71
CA THR A 77 -0.37 3.47 11.51
C THR A 77 1.16 3.31 11.52
N PHE A 78 1.86 4.21 12.20
CA PHE A 78 3.33 4.15 12.30
C PHE A 78 3.79 2.83 12.94
N HIS A 79 4.89 2.27 12.40
CA HIS A 79 5.46 0.99 12.81
C HIS A 79 5.86 0.90 14.29
N TRP A 80 6.18 2.03 14.92
CA TRP A 80 6.54 2.12 16.34
C TRP A 80 5.35 2.26 17.29
N ARG A 81 4.11 2.31 16.77
CA ARG A 81 2.92 2.31 17.64
C ARG A 81 2.56 0.89 18.05
N ALA A 82 2.04 0.77 19.28
CA ALA A 82 1.60 -0.51 19.84
C ALA A 82 0.65 -1.26 18.89
N ASN A 83 0.92 -2.54 18.71
CA ASN A 83 0.23 -3.48 17.83
C ASN A 83 0.34 -3.22 16.32
N ALA A 84 1.12 -2.23 15.86
CA ALA A 84 1.32 -2.01 14.43
C ALA A 84 2.16 -3.14 13.79
N THR A 85 3.13 -3.68 14.52
CA THR A 85 3.99 -4.79 14.10
C THR A 85 3.21 -6.07 13.80
N ASN A 86 2.03 -6.27 14.38
CA ASN A 86 1.15 -7.39 14.05
C ASN A 86 0.71 -7.40 12.58
N LEU A 87 0.81 -6.27 11.87
CA LEU A 87 0.52 -6.12 10.45
C LEU A 87 1.80 -5.98 9.59
N LEU A 88 2.97 -6.15 10.19
CA LEU A 88 4.28 -6.05 9.53
C LEU A 88 5.13 -7.32 9.73
N SER A 89 4.70 -8.26 10.59
CA SER A 89 5.45 -9.48 10.90
C SER A 89 5.47 -10.49 9.75
N VAL A 90 6.47 -11.36 9.77
CA VAL A 90 6.56 -12.49 8.83
C VAL A 90 5.30 -13.32 8.81
N GLU A 91 4.71 -13.56 9.97
CA GLU A 91 3.50 -14.36 10.14
C GLU A 91 2.31 -13.72 9.45
N PHE A 92 2.14 -12.42 9.61
CA PHE A 92 1.09 -11.68 8.91
C PHE A 92 1.34 -11.64 7.40
N LEU A 93 2.57 -11.36 6.96
CA LEU A 93 2.91 -11.30 5.54
C LEU A 93 2.72 -12.65 4.85
N ARG A 94 3.01 -13.77 5.54
CA ARG A 94 2.70 -15.12 5.04
C ARG A 94 1.20 -15.37 4.94
N ALA A 95 0.42 -14.90 5.92
CA ALA A 95 -1.04 -14.98 5.85
C ALA A 95 -1.59 -14.17 4.66
N VAL A 96 -1.11 -12.94 4.45
CA VAL A 96 -1.45 -12.14 3.27
C VAL A 96 -1.09 -12.87 1.97
N ARG A 97 0.13 -13.41 1.89
CA ARG A 97 0.61 -14.17 0.73
C ARG A 97 -0.31 -15.32 0.35
N ALA A 98 -0.81 -16.06 1.35
CA ALA A 98 -1.76 -17.17 1.14
C ALA A 98 -3.13 -16.71 0.58
N HIS A 99 -3.46 -15.42 0.72
CA HIS A 99 -4.68 -14.82 0.19
C HIS A 99 -4.49 -14.08 -1.14
N LEU A 100 -3.31 -14.13 -1.73
CA LEU A 100 -3.08 -13.59 -3.07
C LEU A 100 -3.37 -14.64 -4.13
N LYS A 101 -4.04 -14.25 -5.20
CA LYS A 101 -4.15 -15.05 -6.42
C LYS A 101 -2.78 -15.15 -7.10
N PRO A 102 -2.56 -16.13 -8.00
CA PRO A 102 -1.38 -16.14 -8.86
C PRO A 102 -1.20 -14.79 -9.58
N GLY A 103 -0.03 -14.18 -9.47
CA GLY A 103 0.24 -12.83 -9.99
C GLY A 103 -0.31 -11.68 -9.15
N GLY A 104 -0.96 -11.99 -8.04
CA GLY A 104 -1.47 -10.97 -7.12
C GLY A 104 -0.38 -10.19 -6.40
N ILE A 105 -0.70 -8.97 -5.98
CA ILE A 105 0.24 -8.08 -5.29
C ILE A 105 -0.26 -7.69 -3.90
N PHE A 106 0.66 -7.51 -2.98
CA PHE A 106 0.43 -6.83 -1.71
C PHE A 106 1.13 -5.49 -1.71
N HIS A 107 0.38 -4.42 -1.50
CA HIS A 107 0.89 -3.05 -1.40
C HIS A 107 0.60 -2.50 -0.01
N PHE A 108 1.64 -2.10 0.72
CA PHE A 108 1.46 -1.63 2.09
C PHE A 108 2.45 -0.54 2.50
N ASN A 109 2.01 0.25 3.47
CA ASN A 109 2.80 1.29 4.07
C ASN A 109 3.76 0.69 5.10
N THR A 110 5.07 0.79 4.85
CA THR A 110 6.11 0.40 5.80
C THR A 110 6.37 1.48 6.85
N THR A 111 5.78 2.67 6.65
CA THR A 111 6.03 3.89 7.44
C THR A 111 7.52 4.29 7.54
N GLY A 112 8.33 3.83 6.56
CA GLY A 112 9.75 4.09 6.49
C GLY A 112 10.63 3.14 7.32
N SER A 113 10.06 2.06 7.88
CA SER A 113 10.82 1.07 8.64
C SER A 113 11.71 0.21 7.74
N ALA A 114 13.01 0.21 7.99
CA ALA A 114 13.97 -0.69 7.33
C ALA A 114 13.65 -2.15 7.64
N ASP A 115 13.23 -2.45 8.87
CA ASP A 115 12.85 -3.78 9.32
C ASP A 115 11.61 -4.30 8.57
N ALA A 116 10.63 -3.41 8.29
CA ALA A 116 9.44 -3.77 7.52
C ALA A 116 9.76 -4.11 6.06
N TYR A 117 10.69 -3.38 5.41
CA TYR A 117 11.15 -3.72 4.07
C TYR A 117 11.88 -5.07 4.05
N LEU A 118 12.83 -5.28 4.98
CA LEU A 118 13.54 -6.55 5.07
C LEU A 118 12.56 -7.72 5.28
N THR A 119 11.60 -7.54 6.17
CA THR A 119 10.58 -8.57 6.46
C THR A 119 9.75 -8.89 5.22
N ALA A 120 9.29 -7.88 4.49
CA ALA A 120 8.53 -8.07 3.25
C ALA A 120 9.34 -8.83 2.19
N PHE A 121 10.58 -8.43 1.98
CA PHE A 121 11.47 -9.01 0.97
C PHE A 121 12.06 -10.38 1.37
N THR A 122 11.91 -10.76 2.65
CA THR A 122 12.19 -12.12 3.10
C THR A 122 11.02 -13.06 2.76
N VAL A 123 9.79 -12.56 2.80
CA VAL A 123 8.59 -13.36 2.51
C VAL A 123 8.32 -13.46 1.01
N PHE A 124 8.53 -12.38 0.26
CA PHE A 124 8.21 -12.30 -1.17
C PHE A 124 9.46 -12.19 -2.03
N PRO A 125 9.54 -12.98 -3.12
CA PRO A 125 10.71 -12.97 -4.01
C PRO A 125 10.79 -11.72 -4.91
N TYR A 126 9.66 -11.06 -5.20
CA TYR A 126 9.61 -9.88 -6.05
C TYR A 126 9.05 -8.68 -5.30
N GLY A 127 9.59 -7.52 -5.55
CA GLY A 127 9.12 -6.30 -4.90
C GLY A 127 9.68 -5.01 -5.46
N LEU A 128 8.95 -3.95 -5.15
CA LEU A 128 9.27 -2.56 -5.45
C LEU A 128 9.06 -1.72 -4.20
N ARG A 129 9.90 -0.72 -4.02
CA ARG A 129 9.70 0.38 -3.08
C ARG A 129 9.19 1.61 -3.82
N PHE A 130 8.25 2.31 -3.22
CA PHE A 130 7.88 3.68 -3.59
C PHE A 130 7.74 4.52 -2.32
N ILE A 131 8.63 5.46 -2.13
CA ILE A 131 8.70 6.29 -0.91
C ILE A 131 8.80 5.37 0.33
N ASN A 132 7.74 5.31 1.14
CA ASN A 132 7.60 4.45 2.32
C ASN A 132 6.63 3.28 2.12
N PHE A 133 6.35 2.93 0.87
CA PHE A 133 5.50 1.78 0.52
C PHE A 133 6.33 0.66 -0.06
N ALA A 134 5.94 -0.57 0.29
CA ALA A 134 6.39 -1.78 -0.38
C ALA A 134 5.24 -2.36 -1.23
N THR A 135 5.56 -2.75 -2.45
CA THR A 135 4.70 -3.55 -3.32
C THR A 135 5.39 -4.87 -3.55
N VAL A 136 4.80 -5.97 -3.15
CA VAL A 136 5.42 -7.29 -3.20
C VAL A 136 4.53 -8.34 -3.84
N SER A 137 5.12 -9.39 -4.42
CA SER A 137 4.43 -10.46 -5.14
C SER A 137 5.24 -11.75 -5.16
N ASP A 138 4.55 -12.87 -5.42
CA ASP A 138 5.18 -14.15 -5.78
C ASP A 138 5.54 -14.25 -7.27
N SER A 139 5.07 -13.32 -8.07
CA SER A 139 5.34 -13.25 -9.51
C SER A 139 6.12 -11.99 -9.86
N PRO A 140 6.89 -11.99 -10.95
CA PRO A 140 7.58 -10.79 -11.40
C PRO A 140 6.61 -9.61 -11.55
N ILE A 141 6.98 -8.46 -10.98
CA ILE A 141 6.23 -7.22 -11.14
C ILE A 141 6.77 -6.51 -12.37
N VAL A 142 5.88 -6.24 -13.34
CA VAL A 142 6.23 -5.56 -14.58
C VAL A 142 5.48 -4.24 -14.68
N PRO A 143 6.06 -3.13 -14.23
CA PRO A 143 5.48 -1.81 -14.41
C PRO A 143 5.33 -1.48 -15.91
N SER A 144 4.19 -0.91 -16.27
CA SER A 144 3.89 -0.57 -17.67
C SER A 144 3.37 0.87 -17.75
N GLU A 145 4.14 1.74 -18.38
CA GLU A 145 3.73 3.13 -18.59
C GLU A 145 2.43 3.22 -19.38
N THR A 146 2.26 2.38 -20.41
CA THR A 146 1.02 2.35 -21.20
C THR A 146 -0.19 2.03 -20.31
N ARG A 147 -0.08 1.05 -19.43
CA ARG A 147 -1.17 0.70 -18.51
C ARG A 147 -1.42 1.80 -17.47
N TRP A 148 -0.37 2.41 -16.95
CA TRP A 148 -0.51 3.55 -16.04
C TRP A 148 -1.20 4.72 -16.72
N ARG A 149 -0.80 5.03 -17.96
CA ARG A 149 -1.42 6.07 -18.78
C ARG A 149 -2.92 5.81 -18.95
N GLN A 150 -3.30 4.59 -19.34
CA GLN A 150 -4.70 4.21 -19.50
C GLN A 150 -5.50 4.37 -18.22
N VAL A 151 -4.94 3.95 -17.07
CA VAL A 151 -5.59 4.11 -15.75
C VAL A 151 -5.79 5.60 -15.44
N LEU A 152 -4.75 6.42 -15.57
CA LEU A 152 -4.82 7.85 -15.24
C LEU A 152 -5.79 8.62 -16.15
N ASP A 153 -5.87 8.24 -17.44
CA ASP A 153 -6.75 8.87 -18.41
C ASP A 153 -8.24 8.58 -18.18
N HIS A 154 -8.55 7.44 -17.54
CA HIS A 154 -9.92 7.01 -17.30
C HIS A 154 -10.34 7.05 -15.82
N HIS A 155 -9.42 7.43 -14.93
CA HIS A 155 -9.73 7.49 -13.51
C HIS A 155 -10.64 8.71 -13.20
N GLN A 156 -11.82 8.41 -12.65
CA GLN A 156 -12.82 9.41 -12.30
C GLN A 156 -13.40 9.10 -10.92
N ILE A 157 -13.70 10.12 -10.16
CA ILE A 157 -14.45 10.04 -8.91
C ILE A 157 -15.73 10.83 -9.08
N ASP A 158 -16.88 10.19 -8.89
CA ASP A 158 -18.20 10.79 -9.07
C ASP A 158 -18.41 11.46 -10.45
N GLY A 159 -17.82 10.85 -11.50
CA GLY A 159 -17.88 11.36 -12.87
C GLY A 159 -16.90 12.52 -13.18
N ILE A 160 -16.08 12.92 -12.20
CA ILE A 160 -15.09 13.98 -12.36
C ILE A 160 -13.72 13.33 -12.58
N ALA A 161 -13.06 13.65 -13.71
CA ALA A 161 -11.71 13.16 -14.00
C ALA A 161 -10.72 13.60 -12.90
N THR A 162 -9.90 12.67 -12.44
CA THR A 162 -8.86 12.98 -11.43
C THR A 162 -7.79 13.92 -11.98
N PHE A 163 -7.47 13.80 -13.29
CA PHE A 163 -6.60 14.72 -14.00
C PHE A 163 -7.36 15.35 -15.15
N ASP A 164 -7.65 16.63 -15.02
CA ASP A 164 -8.20 17.44 -16.11
C ASP A 164 -7.07 17.90 -17.02
N THR A 165 -6.93 17.26 -18.16
CA THR A 165 -5.85 17.55 -19.13
C THR A 165 -5.95 18.94 -19.77
N THR A 166 -7.02 19.69 -19.56
CA THR A 166 -7.12 21.10 -19.97
C THR A 166 -6.36 22.03 -19.02
N ARG A 167 -6.08 21.58 -17.79
CA ARG A 167 -5.36 22.34 -16.76
C ARG A 167 -3.87 22.01 -16.77
N ASP A 168 -3.01 23.02 -16.77
CA ASP A 168 -1.55 22.85 -16.77
C ASP A 168 -1.05 22.06 -15.58
N ILE A 169 -1.57 22.36 -14.39
CA ILE A 169 -1.16 21.70 -13.16
C ILE A 169 -1.43 20.19 -13.20
N ASP A 170 -2.60 19.79 -13.69
CA ASP A 170 -2.97 18.38 -13.77
C ASP A 170 -2.15 17.64 -14.83
N ARG A 171 -1.85 18.30 -15.96
CA ARG A 171 -0.90 17.75 -16.96
C ARG A 171 0.49 17.51 -16.37
N GLN A 172 1.01 18.46 -15.60
CA GLN A 172 2.31 18.34 -14.95
C GLN A 172 2.32 17.22 -13.90
N GLN A 173 1.29 17.14 -13.05
CA GLN A 173 1.18 16.08 -12.05
C GLN A 173 1.06 14.70 -12.70
N ARG A 174 0.22 14.57 -13.73
CA ARG A 174 0.08 13.33 -14.48
C ARG A 174 1.41 12.91 -15.12
N ALA A 175 2.14 13.83 -15.77
CA ALA A 175 3.45 13.57 -16.35
C ALA A 175 4.45 13.10 -15.28
N ARG A 176 4.45 13.71 -14.10
CA ARG A 176 5.29 13.31 -12.97
C ARG A 176 4.98 11.89 -12.50
N VAL A 177 3.71 11.50 -12.42
CA VAL A 177 3.34 10.12 -12.05
C VAL A 177 3.84 9.14 -13.12
N LEU A 178 3.69 9.44 -14.41
CA LEU A 178 4.15 8.57 -15.48
C LEU A 178 5.68 8.43 -15.52
N SER A 179 6.42 9.50 -15.21
CA SER A 179 7.88 9.45 -15.16
C SER A 179 8.45 8.51 -14.11
N LEU A 180 7.66 8.11 -13.09
CA LEU A 180 8.09 7.11 -12.10
C LEU A 180 8.37 5.74 -12.73
N VAL A 181 7.63 5.38 -13.77
CA VAL A 181 7.84 4.09 -14.46
C VAL A 181 9.06 4.14 -15.36
N SER A 182 9.24 5.24 -16.09
CA SER A 182 10.38 5.41 -17.02
C SER A 182 11.72 5.58 -16.29
N SER A 183 11.70 6.03 -15.03
CA SER A 183 12.92 6.19 -14.21
C SER A 183 13.26 4.99 -13.32
N LEU A 184 12.59 3.86 -13.50
CA LEU A 184 12.76 2.70 -12.63
C LEU A 184 14.16 2.10 -12.63
N ASP A 185 14.88 2.21 -13.75
CA ASP A 185 16.26 1.71 -13.89
C ASP A 185 17.34 2.78 -13.61
N GLU A 186 16.93 3.99 -13.26
CA GLU A 186 17.84 5.06 -12.88
C GLU A 186 18.23 4.96 -11.38
N PRO A 187 19.34 5.59 -10.95
CA PRO A 187 19.66 5.66 -9.54
C PRO A 187 18.46 6.19 -8.73
N PRO A 188 18.14 5.59 -7.57
CA PRO A 188 16.91 5.89 -6.86
C PRO A 188 16.83 7.34 -6.43
N ALA A 189 15.89 8.08 -7.02
CA ALA A 189 15.48 9.36 -6.50
C ALA A 189 14.66 9.17 -5.21
N LEU A 190 14.64 10.19 -4.34
CA LEU A 190 13.87 10.16 -3.09
C LEU A 190 12.39 9.75 -3.30
N PHE A 191 11.82 10.11 -4.45
CA PHE A 191 10.44 9.82 -4.84
C PHE A 191 10.33 8.85 -6.02
N GLY A 192 11.40 8.09 -6.33
CA GLY A 192 11.40 7.09 -7.40
C GLY A 192 10.84 5.73 -6.98
N LEU A 193 10.55 4.92 -7.99
CA LEU A 193 10.38 3.47 -7.81
C LEU A 193 11.76 2.82 -7.71
N GLU A 194 11.86 1.79 -6.88
CA GLU A 194 13.13 1.11 -6.66
C GLU A 194 12.91 -0.39 -6.51
N TRP A 195 13.74 -1.17 -7.21
CA TRP A 195 13.69 -2.63 -7.16
C TRP A 195 14.13 -3.18 -5.81
N ARG A 196 13.52 -4.31 -5.42
CA ARG A 196 13.80 -5.07 -4.19
C ARG A 196 15.30 -5.21 -3.91
N ASP A 197 16.10 -5.61 -4.89
CA ASP A 197 17.52 -5.90 -4.67
C ASP A 197 18.34 -4.64 -4.38
N HIS A 198 17.99 -3.50 -4.98
CA HIS A 198 18.58 -2.21 -4.63
C HIS A 198 18.21 -1.78 -3.20
N VAL A 199 16.97 -2.02 -2.79
CA VAL A 199 16.54 -1.74 -1.41
C VAL A 199 17.32 -2.62 -0.44
N LEU A 200 17.37 -3.94 -0.69
CA LEU A 200 18.06 -4.90 0.17
C LEU A 200 19.55 -4.58 0.36
N SER A 201 20.24 -4.11 -0.69
CA SER A 201 21.67 -3.78 -0.61
C SER A 201 21.98 -2.62 0.35
N ARG A 202 20.96 -1.90 0.84
CA ARG A 202 21.09 -0.73 1.71
C ARG A 202 20.39 -0.90 3.06
N LEU A 203 19.85 -2.10 3.35
CA LEU A 203 19.19 -2.39 4.63
C LEU A 203 20.19 -2.86 5.69
N GLU A 204 21.22 -2.06 5.94
CA GLU A 204 22.16 -2.32 7.02
C GLU A 204 21.44 -2.25 8.38
N HIS A 205 21.76 -3.22 9.26
CA HIS A 205 21.21 -3.33 10.61
C HIS A 205 19.69 -3.60 10.69
N ALA A 206 18.99 -3.78 9.57
CA ALA A 206 17.59 -4.18 9.59
C ALA A 206 17.43 -5.62 10.13
N ARG A 207 16.31 -5.88 10.78
CA ARG A 207 15.95 -7.19 11.34
C ARG A 207 14.56 -7.59 10.89
N VAL A 208 14.37 -8.88 10.72
CA VAL A 208 13.06 -9.44 10.39
C VAL A 208 12.11 -9.29 11.58
N ILE A 209 10.95 -8.71 11.34
CA ILE A 209 9.88 -8.57 12.34
C ILE A 209 9.13 -9.90 12.43
N THR A 210 8.95 -10.40 13.65
CA THR A 210 8.12 -11.56 13.97
C THR A 210 7.11 -11.19 15.04
N ASP A 211 6.08 -12.01 15.20
CA ASP A 211 5.10 -11.81 16.27
C ASP A 211 5.73 -11.86 17.67
N ASP A 212 6.87 -12.58 17.81
CA ASP A 212 7.55 -12.73 19.09
C ASP A 212 8.50 -11.57 19.44
N ASN A 213 9.08 -10.90 18.40
CA ASN A 213 10.12 -9.91 18.68
C ASN A 213 9.61 -8.45 18.66
N MET A 214 8.58 -8.14 17.90
CA MET A 214 7.96 -6.80 17.78
C MET A 214 8.97 -5.64 17.74
N ILE A 215 10.12 -5.86 17.11
CA ILE A 215 11.31 -4.99 17.14
C ILE A 215 10.98 -3.50 16.95
N PRO A 216 10.18 -3.08 15.94
CA PRO A 216 9.90 -1.66 15.72
C PRO A 216 9.19 -0.97 16.90
N GLU A 217 8.35 -1.70 17.62
CA GLU A 217 7.64 -1.14 18.79
C GLU A 217 8.60 -0.88 19.96
N TRP A 218 9.61 -1.73 20.13
CA TRP A 218 10.61 -1.58 21.18
C TRP A 218 11.63 -0.48 20.90
N ARG A 219 11.97 -0.27 19.62
CA ARG A 219 12.88 0.81 19.20
C ARG A 219 12.19 2.17 19.18
N GLY A 220 10.87 2.19 19.00
CA GLY A 220 10.10 3.42 18.93
C GLY A 220 10.52 4.31 17.76
N ALA A 221 10.59 5.61 18.02
CA ALA A 221 10.95 6.60 17.01
C ALA A 221 12.46 6.61 16.63
N ASP A 222 13.29 5.90 17.40
CA ASP A 222 14.74 5.79 17.16
C ASP A 222 15.10 4.68 16.15
N GLU A 223 14.10 4.00 15.60
CA GLU A 223 14.32 2.99 14.57
C GLU A 223 14.97 3.59 13.32
N PRO A 224 15.97 2.89 12.70
CA PRO A 224 16.53 3.31 11.44
C PRO A 224 15.46 3.45 10.36
N THR A 225 15.28 4.65 9.85
CA THR A 225 14.34 4.93 8.74
C THR A 225 14.99 4.61 7.40
N PHE A 226 14.17 4.19 6.45
CA PHE A 226 14.61 3.94 5.09
C PHE A 226 13.77 4.76 4.08
N PRO A 227 14.37 5.50 3.17
CA PRO A 227 15.82 5.75 3.05
C PRO A 227 16.36 6.50 4.27
N PRO A 228 17.66 6.36 4.58
CA PRO A 228 18.27 7.13 5.66
C PRO A 228 17.94 8.60 5.48
N ARG A 229 17.53 9.29 6.55
CA ARG A 229 17.34 10.74 6.47
C ARG A 229 18.69 11.34 6.08
N ALA A 230 18.72 12.14 5.01
CA ALA A 230 19.87 12.97 4.77
C ALA A 230 20.02 13.87 6.02
N HIS A 231 21.11 13.69 6.76
CA HIS A 231 21.44 14.62 7.82
C HIS A 231 21.65 15.99 7.19
N PRO A 232 21.07 17.05 7.77
CA PRO A 232 21.23 18.41 7.25
C PRO A 232 22.69 18.83 7.27
#